data_8a9513ed946d7449bfcccf0224153462
#
_entry.id   8a9513ed946d7449bfcccf0224153462
#
_cell.length_a   1.000
_cell.length_b   1.000
_cell.length_c   1.000
_cell.angle_alpha   90.00
_cell.angle_beta   90.00
_cell.angle_gamma   90.00
#
_symmetry.space_group_name_H-M   'P 1'
#
loop_
_entity.id
_entity.type
_entity.pdbx_description
1 polymer ?
#
loop_
_entity_poly.entity_id
_entity_poly.type
_entity_poly.pdbx_seq_one_letter_code
_entity_poly.pdbx_strand_id
1 'polypeptide(L)'
;MTGSSPTRIDDDVTSAAKVAAELFSRSTAQQVNHWARIGRELEASNQISPRDIAEVLAGRASYDELSAREQAVVRAEWSERMTTLREGLDLASELAAAGESWTEAAADGTPVKRSAAGRPRRRRRTA
;
A
#
# COMPACT_ATOMS: atom_id res chain seq x y z
N MET A 1 -30.96 16.75 5.33
CA MET A 1 -30.48 15.65 4.47
C MET A 1 -28.97 15.61 4.56
N THR A 2 -28.44 14.62 5.23
CA THR A 2 -27.02 14.33 5.20
C THR A 2 -26.70 13.66 3.87
N GLY A 3 -26.17 14.43 2.90
CA GLY A 3 -25.68 13.90 1.65
C GLY A 3 -24.52 12.94 1.94
N SER A 4 -24.68 11.69 1.55
CA SER A 4 -23.59 10.72 1.57
C SER A 4 -22.59 11.12 0.49
N SER A 5 -21.46 11.69 0.88
CA SER A 5 -20.34 11.86 -0.04
C SER A 5 -19.79 10.48 -0.41
N PRO A 6 -19.54 10.20 -1.70
CA PRO A 6 -18.93 8.94 -2.09
C PRO A 6 -17.54 8.84 -1.48
N THR A 7 -17.31 7.76 -0.74
CA THR A 7 -16.00 7.44 -0.14
C THR A 7 -15.39 6.29 -0.91
N ARG A 8 -14.18 6.50 -1.41
CA ARG A 8 -13.42 5.43 -2.07
C ARG A 8 -12.76 4.55 -1.02
N ILE A 9 -12.93 3.25 -1.17
CA ILE A 9 -12.23 2.22 -0.39
C ILE A 9 -11.18 1.57 -1.28
N ASP A 10 -9.99 1.36 -0.76
CA ASP A 10 -8.91 0.72 -1.48
C ASP A 10 -9.27 -0.72 -1.87
N ASP A 11 -8.77 -1.17 -3.03
CA ASP A 11 -9.15 -2.45 -3.63
C ASP A 11 -8.76 -3.65 -2.75
N ASP A 12 -7.63 -3.58 -2.06
CA ASP A 12 -7.19 -4.62 -1.13
C ASP A 12 -8.14 -4.77 0.06
N VAL A 13 -8.62 -3.66 0.62
CA VAL A 13 -9.61 -3.65 1.70
C VAL A 13 -10.95 -4.19 1.21
N THR A 14 -11.40 -3.75 0.04
CA THR A 14 -12.66 -4.22 -0.56
C THR A 14 -12.62 -5.72 -0.85
N SER A 15 -11.52 -6.22 -1.40
CA SER A 15 -11.33 -7.66 -1.69
C SER A 15 -11.33 -8.50 -0.42
N ALA A 16 -10.63 -8.06 0.62
CA ALA A 16 -10.62 -8.72 1.93
C ALA A 16 -12.01 -8.70 2.58
N ALA A 17 -12.72 -7.58 2.48
CA ALA A 17 -14.08 -7.44 3.01
C ALA A 17 -15.07 -8.38 2.31
N LYS A 18 -14.92 -8.59 1.01
CA LYS A 18 -15.74 -9.51 0.23
C LYS A 18 -15.63 -10.94 0.74
N VAL A 19 -14.41 -11.42 0.98
CA VAL A 19 -14.15 -12.75 1.52
C VAL A 19 -14.72 -12.90 2.94
N ALA A 20 -14.47 -11.95 3.81
CA ALA A 20 -14.97 -11.96 5.18
C ALA A 20 -16.50 -11.86 5.25
N ALA A 21 -17.11 -11.07 4.37
CA ALA A 21 -18.56 -10.93 4.29
C ALA A 21 -19.28 -12.25 3.99
N GLU A 22 -18.73 -13.06 3.11
CA GLU A 22 -19.27 -14.40 2.80
C GLU A 22 -19.24 -15.31 4.03
N LEU A 23 -18.16 -15.31 4.80
CA LEU A 23 -18.03 -16.11 6.03
C LEU A 23 -19.02 -15.72 7.12
N PHE A 24 -19.36 -14.45 7.22
CA PHE A 24 -20.20 -13.90 8.30
C PHE A 24 -21.61 -13.52 7.84
N SER A 25 -22.00 -13.91 6.64
CA SER A 25 -23.33 -13.60 6.07
C SER A 25 -23.66 -12.10 6.10
N ARG A 26 -22.69 -11.27 5.71
CA ARG A 26 -22.81 -9.82 5.58
C ARG A 26 -22.67 -9.39 4.12
N SER A 27 -23.16 -8.20 3.78
CA SER A 27 -22.74 -7.54 2.54
C SER A 27 -21.31 -7.01 2.70
N THR A 28 -20.63 -6.76 1.59
CA THR A 28 -19.29 -6.16 1.61
C THR A 28 -19.29 -4.81 2.33
N ALA A 29 -20.28 -3.96 2.07
CA ALA A 29 -20.44 -2.67 2.75
C ALA A 29 -20.64 -2.82 4.26
N GLN A 30 -21.45 -3.77 4.69
CA GLN A 30 -21.62 -4.07 6.12
C GLN A 30 -20.32 -4.55 6.76
N GLN A 31 -19.52 -5.33 6.06
CA GLN A 31 -18.24 -5.79 6.56
C GLN A 31 -17.25 -4.65 6.72
N VAL A 32 -17.14 -3.76 5.75
CA VAL A 32 -16.29 -2.56 5.83
C VAL A 32 -16.72 -1.67 7.01
N ASN A 33 -18.01 -1.41 7.14
CA ASN A 33 -18.55 -0.63 8.25
C ASN A 33 -18.26 -1.27 9.62
N HIS A 34 -18.34 -2.59 9.70
CA HIS A 34 -18.01 -3.34 10.91
C HIS A 34 -16.54 -3.17 11.28
N TRP A 35 -15.63 -3.34 10.34
CA TRP A 35 -14.21 -3.12 10.57
C TRP A 35 -13.88 -1.67 10.95
N ALA A 36 -14.54 -0.71 10.31
CA ALA A 36 -14.36 0.70 10.66
C ALA A 36 -14.77 1.00 12.10
N ARG A 37 -15.86 0.40 12.57
CA ARG A 37 -16.29 0.54 13.96
C ARG A 37 -15.30 -0.10 14.94
N ILE A 38 -14.85 -1.32 14.65
CA ILE A 38 -13.81 -2.00 15.45
C ILE A 38 -12.54 -1.15 15.51
N GLY A 39 -12.06 -0.65 14.38
CA GLY A 39 -10.86 0.17 14.30
C GLY A 39 -10.99 1.45 15.11
N ARG A 40 -12.12 2.13 15.02
CA ARG A 40 -12.41 3.34 15.79
C ARG A 40 -12.37 3.08 17.30
N GLU A 41 -13.03 2.01 17.76
CA GLU A 41 -13.05 1.66 19.19
C GLU A 41 -11.66 1.20 19.68
N LEU A 42 -10.92 0.50 18.83
CA LEU A 42 -9.57 0.05 19.14
C LEU A 42 -8.63 1.24 19.33
N GLU A 43 -8.64 2.20 18.40
CA GLU A 43 -7.82 3.42 18.51
C GLU A 43 -8.17 4.30 19.72
N ALA A 44 -9.44 4.35 20.09
CA ALA A 44 -9.92 5.11 21.24
C ALA A 44 -9.65 4.39 22.58
N SER A 45 -9.26 3.12 22.55
CA SER A 45 -9.07 2.31 23.75
C SER A 45 -7.78 2.71 24.47
N ASN A 46 -7.81 2.65 25.82
CA ASN A 46 -6.62 2.86 26.65
C ASN A 46 -5.65 1.66 26.67
N GLN A 47 -5.97 0.59 25.95
CA GLN A 47 -5.12 -0.59 25.79
C GLN A 47 -4.16 -0.48 24.62
N ILE A 48 -4.17 0.66 23.95
CA ILE A 48 -3.22 1.00 22.90
C ILE A 48 -2.43 2.23 23.36
N SER A 49 -1.11 2.16 23.27
CA SER A 49 -0.22 3.29 23.48
C SER A 49 0.14 3.92 22.11
N PRO A 50 -0.45 5.07 21.74
CA PRO A 50 -0.08 5.78 20.52
C PRO A 50 1.39 6.16 20.48
N ARG A 51 1.97 6.45 21.66
CA ARG A 51 3.39 6.77 21.80
C ARG A 51 4.28 5.57 21.43
N ASP A 52 4.00 4.40 21.99
CA ASP A 52 4.80 3.20 21.73
C ASP A 52 4.69 2.76 20.26
N ILE A 53 3.51 2.87 19.67
CA ILE A 53 3.29 2.64 18.25
C ILE A 53 4.12 3.62 17.42
N ALA A 54 4.11 4.91 17.75
CA ALA A 54 4.89 5.92 17.04
C ALA A 54 6.40 5.65 17.12
N GLU A 55 6.91 5.19 18.25
CA GLU A 55 8.33 4.82 18.42
C GLU A 55 8.73 3.65 17.51
N VAL A 56 7.87 2.63 17.40
CA VAL A 56 8.10 1.50 16.49
C VAL A 56 8.04 1.94 15.02
N LEU A 57 7.05 2.75 14.65
CA LEU A 57 6.91 3.27 13.29
C LEU A 57 8.08 4.17 12.87
N ALA A 58 8.71 4.84 13.82
CA ALA A 58 9.90 5.66 13.61
C ALA A 58 11.22 4.86 13.65
N GLY A 59 11.16 3.55 13.90
CA GLY A 59 12.34 2.68 13.98
C GLY A 59 13.13 2.81 15.28
N ARG A 60 12.56 3.42 16.32
CA ARG A 60 13.23 3.64 17.62
C ARG A 60 12.90 2.61 18.69
N ALA A 61 11.93 1.75 18.43
CA ALA A 61 11.55 0.65 19.33
C ALA A 61 11.23 -0.61 18.55
N SER A 62 11.28 -1.76 19.21
CA SER A 62 11.02 -3.05 18.60
C SER A 62 9.51 -3.33 18.50
N TYR A 63 9.07 -3.79 17.34
CA TYR A 63 7.72 -4.29 17.12
C TYR A 63 7.35 -5.43 18.08
N ASP A 64 8.31 -6.28 18.42
CA ASP A 64 8.09 -7.46 19.26
C ASP A 64 7.76 -7.11 20.71
N GLU A 65 8.07 -5.88 21.15
CA GLU A 65 7.76 -5.39 22.50
C GLU A 65 6.30 -4.90 22.64
N LEU A 66 5.61 -4.72 21.52
CA LEU A 66 4.21 -4.27 21.51
C LEU A 66 3.25 -5.40 21.86
N SER A 67 2.09 -5.05 22.41
CA SER A 67 0.97 -5.98 22.54
C SER A 67 0.46 -6.42 21.16
N ALA A 68 -0.24 -7.54 21.10
CA ALA A 68 -0.82 -8.05 19.85
C ALA A 68 -1.78 -7.04 19.19
N ARG A 69 -2.50 -6.24 19.98
CA ARG A 69 -3.38 -5.18 19.48
C ARG A 69 -2.60 -4.03 18.86
N GLU A 70 -1.55 -3.59 19.53
CA GLU A 70 -0.66 -2.54 19.04
C GLU A 70 0.10 -2.98 17.79
N GLN A 71 0.55 -4.23 17.74
CA GLN A 71 1.13 -4.83 16.54
C GLN A 71 0.16 -4.82 15.36
N ALA A 72 -1.12 -5.09 15.59
CA ALA A 72 -2.14 -5.02 14.55
C ALA A 72 -2.30 -3.60 14.00
N VAL A 73 -2.26 -2.59 14.86
CA VAL A 73 -2.29 -1.18 14.45
C VAL A 73 -1.05 -0.82 13.62
N VAL A 74 0.13 -1.26 14.05
CA VAL A 74 1.38 -1.03 13.30
C VAL A 74 1.32 -1.67 11.91
N ARG A 75 0.80 -2.90 11.80
CA ARG A 75 0.64 -3.55 10.49
C ARG A 75 -0.31 -2.79 9.57
N ALA A 76 -1.41 -2.25 10.09
CA ALA A 76 -2.33 -1.42 9.33
C ALA A 76 -1.64 -0.14 8.83
N GLU A 77 -0.90 0.54 9.68
CA GLU A 77 -0.12 1.74 9.34
C GLU A 77 0.96 1.44 8.27
N TRP A 78 1.69 0.34 8.40
CA TRP A 78 2.66 -0.07 7.38
C TRP A 78 2.01 -0.35 6.04
N SER A 79 0.85 -1.01 6.04
CA SER A 79 0.09 -1.29 4.82
C SER A 79 -0.32 0.01 4.11
N GLU A 80 -0.85 0.97 4.85
CA GLU A 80 -1.23 2.30 4.32
C GLU A 80 -0.02 3.05 3.76
N ARG A 81 1.10 3.06 4.48
CA ARG A 81 2.35 3.71 4.03
C ARG A 81 2.90 3.06 2.78
N MET A 82 2.88 1.73 2.70
CA MET A 82 3.33 1.00 1.51
C MET A 82 2.45 1.29 0.31
N THR A 83 1.14 1.40 0.49
CA THR A 83 0.21 1.77 -0.59
C THR A 83 0.53 3.18 -1.10
N THR A 84 0.68 4.15 -0.21
CA THR A 84 1.03 5.53 -0.56
C THR A 84 2.39 5.62 -1.27
N LEU A 85 3.39 4.90 -0.78
CA LEU A 85 4.72 4.87 -1.40
C LEU A 85 4.68 4.27 -2.81
N ARG A 86 3.91 3.20 -3.02
CA ARG A 86 3.76 2.58 -4.35
C ARG A 86 3.07 3.52 -5.33
N GLU A 87 2.04 4.23 -4.90
CA GLU A 87 1.32 5.20 -5.74
C GLU A 87 2.21 6.37 -6.17
N GLY A 88 3.15 6.79 -5.32
CA GLY A 88 4.12 7.84 -5.62
C GLY A 88 5.40 7.36 -6.30
N LEU A 89 5.57 6.05 -6.51
CA LEU A 89 6.80 5.46 -7.03
C LEU A 89 6.78 5.45 -8.56
N ASP A 90 7.73 6.15 -9.17
CA ASP A 90 8.01 6.10 -10.61
C ASP A 90 9.45 5.65 -10.85
N LEU A 91 9.67 4.35 -10.70
CA LEU A 91 11.00 3.74 -10.87
C LEU A 91 11.55 3.94 -12.28
N ALA A 92 10.71 3.96 -13.30
CA ALA A 92 11.14 4.17 -14.66
C ALA A 92 11.78 5.55 -14.83
N SER A 93 11.14 6.61 -14.30
CA SER A 93 11.70 7.97 -14.32
C SER A 93 12.97 8.09 -13.49
N GLU A 94 13.03 7.46 -12.33
CA GLU A 94 14.23 7.47 -11.47
C GLU A 94 15.42 6.76 -12.15
N LEU A 95 15.20 5.59 -12.73
CA LEU A 95 16.23 4.84 -13.45
C LEU A 95 16.68 5.57 -14.71
N ALA A 96 15.75 6.18 -15.45
CA ALA A 96 16.05 7.01 -16.60
C ALA A 96 16.93 8.21 -16.23
N ALA A 97 16.60 8.90 -15.13
CA ALA A 97 17.39 10.04 -14.63
C ALA A 97 18.80 9.62 -14.18
N ALA A 98 18.95 8.39 -13.65
CA ALA A 98 20.24 7.80 -13.28
C ALA A 98 21.04 7.25 -14.48
N GLY A 99 20.48 7.25 -15.69
CA GLY A 99 21.11 6.68 -16.88
C GLY A 99 21.12 5.15 -16.92
N GLU A 100 20.31 4.51 -16.07
CA GLU A 100 20.23 3.07 -15.96
C GLU A 100 19.22 2.46 -16.95
N SER A 101 19.41 1.19 -17.25
CA SER A 101 18.42 0.40 -17.98
C SER A 101 17.62 -0.48 -17.03
N TRP A 102 16.37 -0.75 -17.37
CA TRP A 102 15.48 -1.61 -16.57
C TRP A 102 14.67 -2.55 -17.45
N THR A 103 14.08 -3.53 -16.85
CA THR A 103 13.12 -4.43 -17.49
C THR A 103 11.75 -4.25 -16.85
N GLU A 104 10.74 -4.05 -17.65
CA GLU A 104 9.35 -3.94 -17.21
C GLU A 104 8.48 -4.97 -17.92
N ALA A 105 7.33 -5.30 -17.33
CA ALA A 105 6.35 -6.14 -17.97
C ALA A 105 5.53 -5.33 -18.99
N ALA A 106 5.41 -5.83 -20.21
CA ALA A 106 4.46 -5.33 -21.18
C ALA A 106 3.02 -5.69 -20.74
N ALA A 107 2.02 -5.15 -21.45
CA ALA A 107 0.61 -5.40 -21.14
C ALA A 107 0.22 -6.90 -21.16
N ASP A 108 0.92 -7.71 -21.94
CA ASP A 108 0.75 -9.17 -22.03
C ASP A 108 1.62 -9.96 -21.02
N GLY A 109 2.37 -9.26 -20.15
CA GLY A 109 3.25 -9.83 -19.15
C GLY A 109 4.66 -10.20 -19.66
N THR A 110 4.98 -9.99 -20.95
CA THR A 110 6.31 -10.25 -21.49
C THR A 110 7.33 -9.22 -20.97
N PRO A 111 8.59 -9.63 -20.67
CA PRO A 111 9.62 -8.71 -20.23
C PRO A 111 10.10 -7.83 -21.38
N VAL A 112 10.12 -6.52 -21.18
CA VAL A 112 10.63 -5.54 -22.14
C VAL A 112 11.76 -4.73 -21.51
N LYS A 113 12.92 -4.70 -22.15
CA LYS A 113 14.04 -3.89 -21.70
C LYS A 113 13.86 -2.44 -22.15
N ARG A 114 13.98 -1.51 -21.21
CA ARG A 114 13.91 -0.07 -21.40
C ARG A 114 15.22 0.61 -21.01
N SER A 115 15.49 1.76 -21.59
CA SER A 115 16.60 2.62 -21.22
C SER A 115 16.24 4.09 -21.42
N ALA A 116 16.92 4.98 -20.70
CA ALA A 116 16.78 6.44 -20.82
C ALA A 116 17.08 6.96 -22.22
N ALA A 117 17.97 6.28 -22.97
CA ALA A 117 18.30 6.60 -24.34
C ALA A 117 17.28 5.93 -25.28
N GLY A 118 16.09 6.49 -25.42
CA GLY A 118 15.01 6.02 -26.28
C GLY A 118 15.27 6.12 -27.79
N ARG A 119 16.54 5.96 -28.23
CA ARG A 119 16.91 5.79 -29.64
C ARG A 119 18.06 4.80 -29.74
N PRO A 120 17.97 3.78 -30.64
CA PRO A 120 19.13 2.99 -30.95
C PRO A 120 20.20 3.92 -31.53
N ARG A 121 21.39 3.94 -30.94
CA ARG A 121 22.56 4.55 -31.53
C ARG A 121 22.71 3.89 -32.90
N ARG A 122 22.48 4.65 -33.99
CA ARG A 122 22.95 4.25 -35.32
C ARG A 122 24.44 3.97 -35.16
N ARG A 123 24.83 2.72 -35.33
CA ARG A 123 26.23 2.38 -35.57
C ARG A 123 26.67 3.22 -36.76
N ARG A 124 27.58 4.16 -36.54
CA ARG A 124 28.33 4.75 -37.65
C ARG A 124 29.05 3.59 -38.32
N ARG A 125 28.67 3.27 -39.56
CA ARG A 125 29.54 2.53 -40.46
C ARG A 125 30.74 3.42 -40.67
N THR A 126 31.89 3.04 -40.13
CA THR A 126 33.20 3.50 -40.60
C THR A 126 33.41 2.82 -41.95
N ALA A 127 33.47 3.64 -42.97
CA ALA A 127 33.94 3.22 -44.30
C ALA A 127 35.44 2.87 -44.24
#